data_48c92d29d5e0a8e8f2924ba88e44cfd5
#
_entry.id   48c92d29d5e0a8e8f2924ba88e44cfd5
#
_cell.length_a   1.000
_cell.length_b   1.000
_cell.length_c   1.000
_cell.angle_alpha   90.00
_cell.angle_beta   90.00
_cell.angle_gamma   90.00
#
_symmetry.space_group_name_H-M   'P 1'
#
loop_
_entity.id
_entity.type
_entity.pdbx_description
1 polymer ?
#
loop_
_entity_poly.entity_id
_entity_poly.type
_entity_poly.pdbx_seq_one_letter_code
_entity_poly.pdbx_strand_id
1 'polypeptide(L)'
;MGPAPMVTPNRQMLRVSVAVACSSVCALGLVAVPAAPTWAADAITAADQPYFSYYHLDQARAKGYTGEGVTVAMIDGPVDVESPELSSARITDKSPCTVNASAESKSHGTVVASVLVADGYGVAPEISLLTYTNVDKTSVPGNDCMTAGGLDLTSNASLINHAINDGASLIVNTTGSLDHGNGLKWAVARAVSQGVIITDAIGNEARDETRTGLSYWSGVVGVSAVDTNGARTSYSSWGQGVAVAAVGGPVTMRQYPSTSLVQTNGTSVSAPIVAGFLAMARQKWPDATSNQLLQLLVHTTVNPDGGWNQYTGYGVASPATMMNTDPSQYPDVNPLADKGGGSSPTPEEIAQYVDGVVPPAEIVFDNSYTYRGLDESVLGATTNPYPTHLGTSPRYHAK
;
A
#
# COMPACT_ATOMS: atom_id res chain seq x y z
N MET A 1 -56.78 -50.72 59.51
CA MET A 1 -57.01 -50.36 60.90
C MET A 1 -56.78 -48.88 61.01
N GLY A 2 -57.87 -48.12 61.12
CA GLY A 2 -57.85 -46.72 61.48
C GLY A 2 -57.61 -46.48 62.96
N PRO A 3 -57.90 -45.35 63.59
CA PRO A 3 -58.72 -44.28 63.10
C PRO A 3 -58.11 -42.86 63.35
N ALA A 4 -58.76 -41.88 62.81
CA ALA A 4 -58.85 -40.50 63.32
C ALA A 4 -59.48 -40.40 64.70
N PRO A 5 -59.57 -39.27 65.42
CA PRO A 5 -60.33 -38.11 65.02
C PRO A 5 -59.80 -36.70 65.55
N MET A 6 -60.29 -35.62 64.92
CA MET A 6 -61.13 -34.53 65.39
C MET A 6 -60.68 -33.72 66.66
N VAL A 7 -60.79 -32.42 66.76
CA VAL A 7 -61.89 -31.44 66.75
C VAL A 7 -61.40 -30.04 67.01
N THR A 8 -62.02 -29.08 66.33
CA THR A 8 -62.07 -27.62 66.50
C THR A 8 -62.48 -27.11 67.91
N PRO A 9 -62.74 -25.85 68.25
CA PRO A 9 -62.75 -24.54 67.51
C PRO A 9 -62.35 -23.30 68.34
N ASN A 10 -62.36 -22.18 67.66
CA ASN A 10 -63.00 -20.89 68.07
C ASN A 10 -62.15 -19.78 68.69
N ARG A 11 -62.17 -18.65 68.16
CA ARG A 11 -62.84 -17.32 68.36
C ARG A 11 -61.95 -16.15 67.91
N GLN A 12 -62.52 -15.50 66.94
CA GLN A 12 -62.60 -14.05 66.73
C GLN A 12 -61.91 -13.08 67.71
N MET A 13 -61.13 -12.16 67.16
CA MET A 13 -61.30 -10.73 67.45
C MET A 13 -60.91 -9.86 66.27
N LEU A 14 -61.81 -9.03 65.92
CA LEU A 14 -61.77 -7.97 64.91
C LEU A 14 -60.88 -6.81 65.37
N ARG A 15 -59.95 -6.38 64.58
CA ARG A 15 -59.42 -5.00 64.63
C ARG A 15 -59.18 -4.49 63.23
N VAL A 16 -59.90 -3.49 62.88
CA VAL A 16 -59.79 -2.62 61.73
C VAL A 16 -58.48 -1.80 61.84
N SER A 17 -57.68 -1.80 60.82
CA SER A 17 -56.66 -0.76 60.64
C SER A 17 -56.46 -0.51 59.15
N VAL A 18 -56.47 0.74 58.83
CA VAL A 18 -56.51 1.46 57.57
C VAL A 18 -55.33 1.08 56.71
N ALA A 19 -55.61 0.73 55.46
CA ALA A 19 -54.58 0.48 54.40
C ALA A 19 -54.18 1.80 53.79
N VAL A 20 -52.89 2.11 53.83
CA VAL A 20 -52.26 3.08 52.94
C VAL A 20 -51.58 2.30 51.81
N ALA A 21 -52.15 2.42 50.62
CA ALA A 21 -51.59 1.81 49.42
C ALA A 21 -50.41 2.67 48.90
N CYS A 22 -49.19 2.20 49.07
CA CYS A 22 -48.05 2.71 48.30
C CYS A 22 -47.87 1.83 47.06
N SER A 23 -48.27 2.32 45.91
CA SER A 23 -48.04 1.69 44.62
C SER A 23 -46.58 1.97 44.18
N SER A 24 -45.68 1.02 44.44
CA SER A 24 -44.34 1.06 43.89
C SER A 24 -44.38 0.46 42.48
N VAL A 25 -44.38 1.31 41.47
CA VAL A 25 -44.15 0.90 40.08
C VAL A 25 -42.66 0.57 39.93
N CYS A 26 -42.31 -0.70 39.95
CA CYS A 26 -41.01 -1.16 39.49
C CYS A 26 -40.97 -1.01 37.96
N ALA A 27 -40.43 0.11 37.45
CA ALA A 27 -40.01 0.20 36.06
C ALA A 27 -38.74 -0.68 35.89
N LEU A 28 -38.91 -1.86 35.36
CA LEU A 28 -37.80 -2.67 34.81
C LEU A 28 -37.29 -1.91 33.58
N GLY A 29 -36.28 -1.07 33.78
CA GLY A 29 -35.46 -0.54 32.69
C GLY A 29 -34.74 -1.69 32.01
N LEU A 30 -35.22 -2.09 30.83
CA LEU A 30 -34.43 -2.87 29.89
C LEU A 30 -33.19 -2.03 29.51
N VAL A 31 -32.06 -2.26 30.20
CA VAL A 31 -30.78 -1.79 29.72
C VAL A 31 -30.51 -2.64 28.48
N ALA A 32 -30.69 -2.04 27.31
CA ALA A 32 -30.20 -2.60 26.06
C ALA A 32 -28.67 -2.68 26.18
N VAL A 33 -28.14 -3.85 26.50
CA VAL A 33 -26.70 -4.13 26.36
C VAL A 33 -26.43 -4.04 24.87
N PRO A 34 -25.59 -3.12 24.40
CA PRO A 34 -25.21 -3.13 22.99
C PRO A 34 -24.65 -4.51 22.69
N ALA A 35 -25.21 -5.19 21.70
CA ALA A 35 -24.68 -6.45 21.22
C ALA A 35 -23.22 -6.18 20.86
N ALA A 36 -22.29 -6.90 21.48
CA ALA A 36 -20.90 -6.88 21.07
C ALA A 36 -20.85 -7.19 19.56
N PRO A 37 -20.06 -6.47 18.78
CA PRO A 37 -19.97 -6.75 17.36
C PRO A 37 -19.62 -8.23 17.18
N THR A 38 -20.39 -8.92 16.35
CA THR A 38 -20.26 -10.36 16.07
C THR A 38 -18.92 -10.77 15.45
N TRP A 39 -18.03 -9.82 15.24
CA TRP A 39 -16.71 -9.96 14.60
C TRP A 39 -15.60 -10.49 15.54
N ALA A 40 -15.82 -10.53 16.84
CA ALA A 40 -14.77 -10.89 17.82
C ALA A 40 -14.28 -12.34 17.70
N ALA A 41 -15.07 -13.25 17.09
CA ALA A 41 -14.70 -14.64 16.89
C ALA A 41 -13.83 -14.89 15.64
N ASP A 42 -13.90 -13.99 14.65
CA ASP A 42 -13.25 -14.14 13.33
C ASP A 42 -12.23 -13.02 13.04
N ALA A 43 -11.67 -12.41 14.08
CA ALA A 43 -10.68 -11.34 13.91
C ALA A 43 -9.36 -11.92 13.41
N ILE A 44 -8.80 -11.31 12.34
CA ILE A 44 -7.44 -11.60 11.92
C ILE A 44 -6.48 -10.90 12.88
N THR A 45 -5.51 -11.66 13.39
CA THR A 45 -4.54 -11.19 14.37
C THR A 45 -3.11 -11.24 13.83
N ALA A 46 -2.16 -10.68 14.57
CA ALA A 46 -0.73 -10.79 14.26
C ALA A 46 -0.24 -12.25 14.20
N ALA A 47 -0.87 -13.16 14.94
CA ALA A 47 -0.53 -14.58 14.94
C ALA A 47 -0.91 -15.28 13.61
N ASP A 48 -1.89 -14.75 12.90
CA ASP A 48 -2.34 -15.24 11.60
C ASP A 48 -1.48 -14.72 10.44
N GLN A 49 -0.48 -13.88 10.75
CA GLN A 49 0.37 -13.18 9.80
C GLN A 49 1.85 -13.51 10.05
N PRO A 50 2.39 -14.59 9.46
CA PRO A 50 3.74 -15.07 9.74
C PRO A 50 4.86 -14.03 9.55
N TYR A 51 4.69 -13.08 8.61
CA TYR A 51 5.65 -11.99 8.43
C TYR A 51 5.77 -11.09 9.66
N PHE A 52 4.68 -10.94 10.45
CA PHE A 52 4.67 -10.06 11.61
C PHE A 52 5.70 -10.49 12.66
N SER A 53 5.71 -11.79 12.98
CA SER A 53 6.70 -12.35 13.92
C SER A 53 8.08 -12.48 13.28
N TYR A 54 8.16 -12.84 12.00
CA TYR A 54 9.42 -12.98 11.27
C TYR A 54 10.23 -11.68 11.28
N TYR A 55 9.58 -10.54 11.08
CA TYR A 55 10.22 -9.22 11.07
C TYR A 55 10.24 -8.53 12.44
N HIS A 56 9.74 -9.16 13.49
CA HIS A 56 9.63 -8.58 14.83
C HIS A 56 8.94 -7.21 14.85
N LEU A 57 7.80 -7.10 14.15
CA LEU A 57 7.08 -5.84 14.00
C LEU A 57 6.50 -5.32 15.32
N ASP A 58 6.24 -6.20 16.29
CA ASP A 58 5.92 -5.85 17.67
C ASP A 58 7.01 -4.97 18.31
N GLN A 59 8.29 -5.32 18.10
CA GLN A 59 9.41 -4.56 18.62
C GLN A 59 9.59 -3.21 17.90
N ALA A 60 9.34 -3.17 16.59
CA ALA A 60 9.37 -1.93 15.83
C ALA A 60 8.28 -0.96 16.31
N ARG A 61 7.06 -1.45 16.50
CA ARG A 61 5.94 -0.67 17.05
C ARG A 61 6.19 -0.20 18.47
N ALA A 62 6.75 -1.05 19.34
CA ALA A 62 7.11 -0.67 20.70
C ALA A 62 8.14 0.48 20.76
N LYS A 63 8.91 0.68 19.69
CA LYS A 63 9.85 1.81 19.51
C LYS A 63 9.22 3.01 18.78
N GLY A 64 7.92 2.96 18.45
CA GLY A 64 7.21 4.01 17.74
C GLY A 64 7.46 4.04 16.22
N TYR A 65 8.02 2.98 15.63
CA TYR A 65 8.21 2.90 14.18
C TYR A 65 6.93 2.36 13.54
N THR A 66 6.04 3.25 13.16
CA THR A 66 4.68 2.97 12.67
C THR A 66 4.38 3.59 11.31
N GLY A 67 5.34 4.34 10.75
CA GLY A 67 5.16 5.10 9.52
C GLY A 67 4.39 6.42 9.71
N GLU A 68 4.20 6.88 10.95
CA GLU A 68 3.49 8.13 11.24
C GLU A 68 4.04 9.32 10.44
N GLY A 69 3.14 10.12 9.87
CA GLY A 69 3.48 11.29 9.06
C GLY A 69 3.88 10.99 7.62
N VAL A 70 3.93 9.70 7.22
CA VAL A 70 4.30 9.32 5.86
C VAL A 70 3.04 9.07 5.02
N THR A 71 2.99 9.63 3.81
CA THR A 71 1.93 9.37 2.83
C THR A 71 2.41 8.32 1.83
N VAL A 72 1.66 7.23 1.73
CA VAL A 72 1.92 6.12 0.80
C VAL A 72 0.75 6.01 -0.17
N ALA A 73 1.01 5.91 -1.46
CA ALA A 73 0.01 5.56 -2.46
C ALA A 73 0.05 4.05 -2.76
N MET A 74 -1.12 3.45 -2.91
CA MET A 74 -1.27 2.06 -3.33
C MET A 74 -2.02 2.00 -4.65
N ILE A 75 -1.40 1.40 -5.66
CA ILE A 75 -1.99 1.13 -6.98
C ILE A 75 -2.34 -0.36 -7.03
N ASP A 76 -3.65 -0.66 -6.91
CA ASP A 76 -4.18 -2.03 -6.83
C ASP A 76 -5.66 -2.05 -7.24
N GLY A 77 -6.38 -3.13 -6.95
CA GLY A 77 -7.85 -3.15 -6.92
C GLY A 77 -8.41 -2.26 -5.81
N PRO A 78 -9.73 -2.01 -5.82
CA PRO A 78 -10.38 -1.22 -4.78
C PRO A 78 -10.26 -1.88 -3.40
N VAL A 79 -10.31 -1.08 -2.34
CA VAL A 79 -10.22 -1.54 -0.95
C VAL A 79 -11.60 -1.60 -0.32
N ASP A 80 -11.87 -2.67 0.43
CA ASP A 80 -13.02 -2.77 1.33
C ASP A 80 -12.72 -2.08 2.66
N VAL A 81 -12.94 -0.77 2.73
CA VAL A 81 -12.65 0.03 3.93
C VAL A 81 -13.57 -0.32 5.12
N GLU A 82 -14.67 -1.05 4.88
CA GLU A 82 -15.54 -1.57 5.93
C GLU A 82 -14.99 -2.84 6.59
N SER A 83 -13.88 -3.37 6.06
CA SER A 83 -13.20 -4.53 6.64
C SER A 83 -12.77 -4.23 8.09
N PRO A 84 -13.07 -5.11 9.06
CA PRO A 84 -12.75 -4.85 10.46
C PRO A 84 -11.28 -4.53 10.72
N GLU A 85 -10.39 -5.11 9.95
CA GLU A 85 -8.93 -4.95 10.04
C GLU A 85 -8.47 -3.53 9.67
N LEU A 86 -9.30 -2.79 8.93
CA LEU A 86 -9.00 -1.45 8.41
C LEU A 86 -9.76 -0.33 9.13
N SER A 87 -10.54 -0.65 10.17
CA SER A 87 -11.45 0.29 10.83
C SER A 87 -10.77 1.52 11.45
N SER A 88 -9.50 1.43 11.84
CA SER A 88 -8.71 2.53 12.38
C SER A 88 -7.73 3.13 11.35
N ALA A 89 -7.62 2.54 10.16
CA ALA A 89 -6.66 2.94 9.16
C ALA A 89 -7.06 4.27 8.47
N ARG A 90 -6.06 5.10 8.17
CA ARG A 90 -6.25 6.35 7.43
C ARG A 90 -6.16 6.09 5.93
N ILE A 91 -7.26 5.64 5.34
CA ILE A 91 -7.36 5.31 3.92
C ILE A 91 -8.23 6.35 3.21
N THR A 92 -7.76 6.82 2.06
CA THR A 92 -8.51 7.73 1.19
C THR A 92 -8.43 7.22 -0.25
N ASP A 93 -9.58 6.92 -0.86
CA ASP A 93 -9.63 6.60 -2.29
C ASP A 93 -9.44 7.89 -3.12
N LYS A 94 -8.47 7.85 -4.00
CA LYS A 94 -8.05 8.92 -4.90
C LYS A 94 -8.10 8.48 -6.37
N SER A 95 -8.82 7.40 -6.65
CA SER A 95 -9.00 6.92 -8.03
C SER A 95 -9.54 8.04 -8.92
N PRO A 96 -8.90 8.33 -10.05
CA PRO A 96 -9.28 9.47 -10.91
C PRO A 96 -10.58 9.24 -11.70
N CYS A 97 -11.08 8.00 -11.71
CA CYS A 97 -12.30 7.62 -12.42
C CYS A 97 -12.92 6.36 -11.79
N THR A 98 -14.09 5.99 -12.26
CA THR A 98 -14.84 4.82 -11.76
C THR A 98 -14.36 3.53 -12.42
N VAL A 99 -13.89 2.57 -11.62
CA VAL A 99 -13.54 1.23 -12.08
C VAL A 99 -14.51 0.21 -11.49
N ASN A 100 -15.20 -0.54 -12.35
CA ASN A 100 -16.07 -1.64 -11.93
C ASN A 100 -15.20 -2.89 -11.75
N ALA A 101 -14.71 -3.10 -10.55
CA ALA A 101 -13.83 -4.19 -10.20
C ALA A 101 -14.60 -5.43 -9.72
N SER A 102 -14.01 -6.60 -9.92
CA SER A 102 -14.56 -7.86 -9.40
C SER A 102 -14.41 -7.96 -7.88
N ALA A 103 -15.12 -8.90 -7.26
CA ALA A 103 -14.96 -9.23 -5.86
C ALA A 103 -13.54 -9.76 -5.55
N GLU A 104 -12.90 -10.45 -6.50
CA GLU A 104 -11.53 -10.92 -6.40
C GLU A 104 -10.55 -9.76 -6.35
N SER A 105 -10.68 -8.79 -7.27
CA SER A 105 -9.88 -7.57 -7.30
C SER A 105 -10.02 -6.76 -6.01
N LYS A 106 -11.27 -6.61 -5.50
CA LYS A 106 -11.51 -5.92 -4.23
C LYS A 106 -10.91 -6.68 -3.03
N SER A 107 -10.98 -8.01 -3.02
CA SER A 107 -10.33 -8.83 -1.99
C SER A 107 -8.80 -8.66 -2.03
N HIS A 108 -8.22 -8.62 -3.24
CA HIS A 108 -6.79 -8.41 -3.43
C HIS A 108 -6.34 -7.03 -2.93
N GLY A 109 -6.97 -5.95 -3.35
CA GLY A 109 -6.66 -4.61 -2.85
C GLY A 109 -6.82 -4.49 -1.34
N THR A 110 -7.83 -5.15 -0.76
CA THR A 110 -8.06 -5.16 0.68
C THR A 110 -6.94 -5.87 1.45
N VAL A 111 -6.44 -7.02 0.97
CA VAL A 111 -5.33 -7.70 1.66
C VAL A 111 -4.03 -6.89 1.55
N VAL A 112 -3.75 -6.28 0.40
CA VAL A 112 -2.55 -5.42 0.23
C VAL A 112 -2.62 -4.22 1.18
N ALA A 113 -3.76 -3.54 1.27
CA ALA A 113 -3.97 -2.48 2.25
C ALA A 113 -3.81 -2.98 3.68
N SER A 114 -4.35 -4.16 4.01
CA SER A 114 -4.25 -4.74 5.35
C SER A 114 -2.81 -5.07 5.74
N VAL A 115 -2.00 -5.58 4.82
CA VAL A 115 -0.55 -5.81 5.06
C VAL A 115 0.16 -4.49 5.39
N LEU A 116 -0.24 -3.39 4.78
CA LEU A 116 0.33 -2.06 5.07
C LEU A 116 -0.17 -1.48 6.39
N VAL A 117 -1.51 -1.41 6.58
CA VAL A 117 -2.12 -0.49 7.55
C VAL A 117 -3.09 -1.14 8.55
N ALA A 118 -3.27 -2.46 8.53
CA ALA A 118 -4.14 -3.10 9.52
C ALA A 118 -3.67 -2.82 10.95
N ASP A 119 -4.60 -2.47 11.83
CA ASP A 119 -4.31 -2.06 13.21
C ASP A 119 -3.50 -3.11 13.97
N GLY A 120 -3.94 -4.36 13.96
CA GLY A 120 -3.30 -5.44 14.71
C GLY A 120 -1.98 -5.93 14.10
N TYR A 121 -1.78 -5.83 12.78
CA TYR A 121 -0.70 -6.52 12.07
C TYR A 121 -0.10 -5.78 10.86
N GLY A 122 -0.63 -4.65 10.44
CA GLY A 122 -0.06 -3.86 9.33
C GLY A 122 1.38 -3.47 9.60
N VAL A 123 2.21 -3.40 8.58
CA VAL A 123 3.64 -3.09 8.72
C VAL A 123 3.85 -1.66 9.20
N ALA A 124 3.07 -0.73 8.65
CA ALA A 124 3.16 0.70 8.95
C ALA A 124 1.75 1.28 9.21
N PRO A 125 1.11 0.96 10.35
CA PRO A 125 -0.31 1.21 10.58
C PRO A 125 -0.69 2.70 10.67
N GLU A 126 0.27 3.60 10.85
CA GLU A 126 0.01 5.03 11.04
C GLU A 126 0.36 5.88 9.81
N ILE A 127 0.62 5.27 8.65
CA ILE A 127 0.72 6.02 7.39
C ILE A 127 -0.64 6.60 6.98
N SER A 128 -0.61 7.62 6.12
CA SER A 128 -1.77 8.02 5.33
C SER A 128 -1.74 7.24 4.02
N LEU A 129 -2.71 6.34 3.82
CA LEU A 129 -2.79 5.49 2.63
C LEU A 129 -3.75 6.11 1.60
N LEU A 130 -3.22 6.46 0.44
CA LEU A 130 -4.01 6.88 -0.73
C LEU A 130 -4.17 5.67 -1.65
N THR A 131 -5.39 5.32 -2.04
CA THR A 131 -5.63 4.18 -2.93
C THR A 131 -6.03 4.65 -4.32
N TYR A 132 -5.51 3.97 -5.33
CA TYR A 132 -5.77 4.21 -6.74
C TYR A 132 -6.12 2.89 -7.40
N THR A 133 -7.36 2.78 -7.88
CA THR A 133 -7.85 1.56 -8.52
C THR A 133 -7.30 1.46 -9.94
N ASN A 134 -6.51 0.41 -10.18
CA ASN A 134 -6.06 0.03 -11.52
C ASN A 134 -7.08 -0.90 -12.18
N VAL A 135 -7.06 -0.96 -13.51
CA VAL A 135 -7.82 -1.93 -14.31
C VAL A 135 -6.98 -3.20 -14.46
N ASP A 136 -7.48 -4.30 -13.93
CA ASP A 136 -6.95 -5.63 -14.13
C ASP A 136 -7.80 -6.42 -15.16
N LYS A 137 -7.42 -7.67 -15.42
CA LYS A 137 -8.16 -8.55 -16.36
C LYS A 137 -9.61 -8.89 -15.94
N THR A 138 -9.99 -8.55 -14.70
CA THR A 138 -11.30 -8.85 -14.09
C THR A 138 -12.14 -7.61 -13.85
N SER A 139 -11.61 -6.43 -14.17
CA SER A 139 -12.26 -5.14 -13.99
C SER A 139 -12.58 -4.45 -15.30
N VAL A 140 -13.55 -3.54 -15.26
CA VAL A 140 -14.00 -2.77 -16.45
C VAL A 140 -13.95 -1.28 -16.10
N PRO A 141 -13.17 -0.47 -16.85
CA PRO A 141 -13.15 0.97 -16.64
C PRO A 141 -14.51 1.60 -17.01
N GLY A 142 -14.92 2.60 -16.25
CA GLY A 142 -16.06 3.43 -16.57
C GLY A 142 -15.81 4.33 -17.79
N ASN A 143 -16.87 4.92 -18.31
CA ASN A 143 -16.76 5.86 -19.43
C ASN A 143 -16.02 7.16 -19.06
N ASP A 144 -15.91 7.43 -17.75
CA ASP A 144 -15.17 8.56 -17.17
C ASP A 144 -13.66 8.30 -17.06
N CYS A 145 -13.20 7.09 -17.40
CA CYS A 145 -11.77 6.73 -17.34
C CYS A 145 -10.96 7.17 -18.57
N MET A 146 -11.61 7.74 -19.56
CA MET A 146 -10.94 8.35 -20.70
C MET A 146 -11.21 9.85 -20.72
N THR A 147 -10.16 10.66 -20.77
CA THR A 147 -10.33 12.11 -20.98
C THR A 147 -10.87 12.42 -22.37
N ALA A 148 -11.39 13.63 -22.57
CA ALA A 148 -11.81 14.09 -23.91
C ALA A 148 -10.67 14.08 -24.94
N GLY A 149 -9.42 14.17 -24.48
CA GLY A 149 -8.21 14.05 -25.30
C GLY A 149 -7.74 12.61 -25.55
N GLY A 150 -8.49 11.59 -25.09
CA GLY A 150 -8.15 10.17 -25.28
C GLY A 150 -7.06 9.64 -24.37
N LEU A 151 -6.77 10.31 -23.25
CA LEU A 151 -5.83 9.82 -22.23
C LEU A 151 -6.52 8.86 -21.28
N ASP A 152 -5.88 7.74 -20.99
CA ASP A 152 -6.34 6.73 -20.06
C ASP A 152 -5.94 7.11 -18.60
N LEU A 153 -6.97 7.36 -17.78
CA LEU A 153 -6.82 7.70 -16.38
C LEU A 153 -6.41 6.51 -15.50
N THR A 154 -6.57 5.28 -16.00
CA THR A 154 -6.25 4.05 -15.27
C THR A 154 -4.87 3.47 -15.59
N SER A 155 -4.14 4.08 -16.52
CA SER A 155 -2.78 3.66 -16.85
C SER A 155 -1.82 3.88 -15.66
N ASN A 156 -0.81 3.03 -15.52
CA ASN A 156 0.19 3.21 -14.47
C ASN A 156 0.89 4.57 -14.53
N ALA A 157 1.12 5.11 -15.73
CA ALA A 157 1.66 6.45 -15.90
C ALA A 157 0.77 7.52 -15.28
N SER A 158 -0.53 7.43 -15.52
CA SER A 158 -1.54 8.32 -14.94
C SER A 158 -1.60 8.19 -13.42
N LEU A 159 -1.75 6.95 -12.92
CA LEU A 159 -1.91 6.69 -11.49
C LEU A 159 -0.67 7.11 -10.68
N ILE A 160 0.55 6.86 -11.19
CA ILE A 160 1.79 7.33 -10.57
C ILE A 160 1.80 8.86 -10.50
N ASN A 161 1.45 9.55 -11.58
CA ASN A 161 1.42 11.01 -11.59
C ASN A 161 0.36 11.59 -10.66
N HIS A 162 -0.83 10.99 -10.58
CA HIS A 162 -1.86 11.37 -9.61
C HIS A 162 -1.37 11.15 -8.17
N ALA A 163 -0.74 10.03 -7.88
CA ALA A 163 -0.16 9.75 -6.57
C ALA A 163 0.88 10.81 -6.14
N ILE A 164 1.75 11.21 -7.07
CA ILE A 164 2.74 12.27 -6.81
C ILE A 164 2.06 13.63 -6.62
N ASN A 165 1.06 13.97 -7.45
CA ASN A 165 0.28 15.20 -7.31
C ASN A 165 -0.43 15.30 -5.95
N ASP A 166 -0.88 14.18 -5.42
CA ASP A 166 -1.56 14.08 -4.12
C ASP A 166 -0.57 13.98 -2.92
N GLY A 167 0.72 14.08 -3.18
CA GLY A 167 1.76 14.19 -2.16
C GLY A 167 2.28 12.86 -1.60
N ALA A 168 2.10 11.75 -2.31
CA ALA A 168 2.70 10.49 -1.91
C ALA A 168 4.24 10.58 -1.98
N SER A 169 4.90 10.11 -0.93
CA SER A 169 6.37 9.97 -0.88
C SER A 169 6.84 8.55 -1.18
N LEU A 170 5.91 7.60 -1.15
CA LEU A 170 6.10 6.20 -1.50
C LEU A 170 4.90 5.75 -2.33
N ILE A 171 5.15 4.90 -3.32
CA ILE A 171 4.10 4.25 -4.12
C ILE A 171 4.34 2.75 -4.05
N VAL A 172 3.30 1.98 -3.74
CA VAL A 172 3.32 0.52 -3.87
C VAL A 172 2.40 0.11 -5.01
N ASN A 173 2.97 -0.58 -6.00
CA ASN A 173 2.23 -1.17 -7.11
C ASN A 173 2.25 -2.69 -6.98
N THR A 174 1.09 -3.32 -7.07
CA THR A 174 0.94 -4.77 -6.99
C THR A 174 0.19 -5.33 -8.20
N THR A 175 -0.06 -4.48 -9.17
CA THR A 175 -0.68 -4.85 -10.44
C THR A 175 0.38 -5.03 -11.52
N GLY A 176 0.26 -6.10 -12.29
CA GLY A 176 1.16 -6.30 -13.43
C GLY A 176 0.99 -5.19 -14.48
N SER A 177 2.08 -4.72 -15.05
CA SER A 177 2.07 -3.78 -16.16
C SER A 177 2.99 -4.29 -17.27
N LEU A 178 2.49 -4.23 -18.49
CA LEU A 178 3.29 -4.47 -19.70
C LEU A 178 3.58 -3.18 -20.46
N ASP A 179 3.27 -2.02 -19.85
CA ASP A 179 3.51 -0.73 -20.45
C ASP A 179 5.01 -0.39 -20.46
N HIS A 180 5.53 -0.10 -21.63
CA HIS A 180 6.89 0.36 -21.89
C HIS A 180 6.90 1.70 -22.63
N GLY A 181 5.76 2.39 -22.63
CA GLY A 181 5.58 3.66 -23.32
C GLY A 181 6.31 4.84 -22.66
N ASN A 182 6.48 5.90 -23.45
CA ASN A 182 7.13 7.14 -22.97
C ASN A 182 6.38 7.75 -21.78
N GLY A 183 5.05 7.66 -21.72
CA GLY A 183 4.28 8.17 -20.57
C GLY A 183 4.72 7.57 -19.26
N LEU A 184 4.90 6.23 -19.19
CA LEU A 184 5.38 5.55 -17.99
C LEU A 184 6.84 5.90 -17.68
N LYS A 185 7.69 5.97 -18.71
CA LYS A 185 9.09 6.42 -18.55
C LYS A 185 9.17 7.77 -17.84
N TRP A 186 8.40 8.73 -18.28
CA TRP A 186 8.45 10.07 -17.70
C TRP A 186 7.80 10.15 -16.32
N ALA A 187 6.76 9.35 -16.05
CA ALA A 187 6.19 9.23 -14.71
C ALA A 187 7.22 8.64 -13.70
N VAL A 188 7.99 7.63 -14.12
CA VAL A 188 9.09 7.08 -13.31
C VAL A 188 10.24 8.09 -13.18
N ALA A 189 10.64 8.78 -14.25
CA ALA A 189 11.65 9.84 -14.18
C ALA A 189 11.25 10.96 -13.21
N ARG A 190 9.96 11.35 -13.22
CA ARG A 190 9.39 12.28 -12.24
C ARG A 190 9.52 11.76 -10.82
N ALA A 191 9.07 10.51 -10.57
CA ALA A 191 9.16 9.91 -9.25
C ALA A 191 10.59 9.94 -8.71
N VAL A 192 11.55 9.49 -9.50
CA VAL A 192 12.98 9.50 -9.13
C VAL A 192 13.47 10.92 -8.85
N SER A 193 13.18 11.88 -9.75
CA SER A 193 13.65 13.26 -9.61
C SER A 193 13.04 14.02 -8.43
N GLN A 194 11.80 13.67 -8.05
CA GLN A 194 11.09 14.29 -6.93
C GLN A 194 11.24 13.48 -5.62
N GLY A 195 12.04 12.43 -5.63
CA GLY A 195 12.31 11.64 -4.44
C GLY A 195 11.14 10.78 -3.97
N VAL A 196 10.27 10.34 -4.88
CA VAL A 196 9.21 9.38 -4.60
C VAL A 196 9.73 7.98 -4.92
N ILE A 197 9.68 7.07 -3.92
CA ILE A 197 10.13 5.68 -4.10
C ILE A 197 8.95 4.83 -4.54
N ILE A 198 9.14 4.05 -5.61
CA ILE A 198 8.15 3.08 -6.09
C ILE A 198 8.62 1.67 -5.73
N THR A 199 7.77 0.91 -5.02
CA THR A 199 7.93 -0.55 -4.84
C THR A 199 6.95 -1.28 -5.75
N ASP A 200 7.39 -2.37 -6.37
CA ASP A 200 6.59 -3.12 -7.33
C ASP A 200 6.72 -4.64 -7.13
N ALA A 201 5.60 -5.34 -7.22
CA ALA A 201 5.57 -6.80 -7.14
C ALA A 201 6.08 -7.42 -8.44
N ILE A 202 7.14 -8.25 -8.39
CA ILE A 202 7.79 -8.81 -9.58
C ILE A 202 6.91 -9.79 -10.37
N GLY A 203 5.85 -10.35 -9.77
CA GLY A 203 4.97 -11.34 -10.41
C GLY A 203 5.02 -12.71 -9.75
N ASN A 204 4.02 -13.54 -10.07
CA ASN A 204 3.76 -14.83 -9.42
C ASN A 204 3.75 -16.01 -10.41
N GLU A 205 4.32 -15.84 -11.58
CA GLU A 205 4.26 -16.79 -12.70
C GLU A 205 5.46 -17.77 -12.72
N ALA A 206 6.34 -17.69 -11.72
CA ALA A 206 7.54 -18.52 -11.62
C ALA A 206 8.41 -18.47 -12.90
N ARG A 207 8.55 -17.29 -13.51
CA ARG A 207 9.30 -17.09 -14.75
C ARG A 207 10.22 -15.86 -14.67
N ASP A 208 11.07 -15.75 -15.66
CA ASP A 208 11.94 -14.60 -15.86
C ASP A 208 11.11 -13.39 -16.36
N GLU A 209 11.09 -12.32 -15.56
CA GLU A 209 10.46 -11.03 -15.85
C GLU A 209 11.50 -9.93 -16.17
N THR A 210 12.69 -10.32 -16.64
CA THR A 210 13.83 -9.41 -16.85
C THR A 210 13.51 -8.28 -17.80
N ARG A 211 12.52 -8.11 -18.48
CA ARG A 211 12.17 -6.97 -19.34
C ARG A 211 10.69 -6.71 -19.36
N THR A 212 10.01 -7.17 -18.33
CA THR A 212 8.57 -7.02 -18.22
C THR A 212 8.23 -6.37 -16.88
N GLY A 213 7.07 -5.73 -16.81
CA GLY A 213 6.58 -5.12 -15.61
C GLY A 213 7.29 -3.82 -15.18
N LEU A 214 6.70 -3.18 -14.19
CA LEU A 214 7.22 -1.93 -13.63
C LEU A 214 8.53 -2.15 -12.87
N SER A 215 8.74 -3.33 -12.30
CA SER A 215 9.96 -3.70 -11.57
C SER A 215 11.24 -3.53 -12.38
N TYR A 216 11.18 -3.63 -13.71
CA TYR A 216 12.35 -3.49 -14.58
C TYR A 216 12.81 -2.04 -14.75
N TRP A 217 11.92 -1.07 -14.51
CA TRP A 217 12.27 0.34 -14.70
C TRP A 217 13.33 0.80 -13.69
N SER A 218 14.27 1.63 -14.16
CA SER A 218 15.34 2.22 -13.33
C SER A 218 14.72 3.01 -12.18
N GLY A 219 15.30 2.86 -10.98
CA GLY A 219 14.82 3.53 -9.77
C GLY A 219 13.63 2.87 -9.07
N VAL A 220 12.96 1.91 -9.69
CA VAL A 220 11.86 1.15 -9.08
C VAL A 220 12.40 -0.01 -8.23
N VAL A 221 11.84 -0.22 -7.04
CA VAL A 221 12.18 -1.33 -6.16
C VAL A 221 11.34 -2.55 -6.53
N GLY A 222 11.83 -3.42 -7.38
CA GLY A 222 11.19 -4.71 -7.66
C GLY A 222 11.33 -5.65 -6.47
N VAL A 223 10.24 -6.24 -6.02
CA VAL A 223 10.20 -7.07 -4.81
C VAL A 223 9.79 -8.50 -5.16
N SER A 224 10.66 -9.47 -4.86
CA SER A 224 10.38 -10.89 -4.97
C SER A 224 9.91 -11.50 -3.64
N ALA A 225 9.44 -12.75 -3.68
CA ALA A 225 8.88 -13.42 -2.52
C ALA A 225 9.78 -14.53 -1.97
N VAL A 226 9.99 -14.49 -0.65
CA VAL A 226 10.58 -15.58 0.15
C VAL A 226 9.59 -16.10 1.18
N ASP A 227 9.84 -17.30 1.72
CA ASP A 227 9.14 -17.82 2.89
C ASP A 227 9.78 -17.31 4.21
N THR A 228 9.23 -17.72 5.34
CA THR A 228 9.75 -17.37 6.67
C THR A 228 11.06 -18.05 7.05
N ASN A 229 11.66 -18.87 6.17
CA ASN A 229 13.03 -19.37 6.29
C ASN A 229 14.00 -18.56 5.44
N GLY A 230 13.52 -17.56 4.70
CA GLY A 230 14.28 -16.78 3.76
C GLY A 230 14.54 -17.48 2.40
N ALA A 231 13.90 -18.64 2.19
CA ALA A 231 14.01 -19.37 0.92
C ALA A 231 13.04 -18.79 -0.12
N ARG A 232 13.50 -18.68 -1.37
CA ARG A 232 12.64 -18.23 -2.48
C ARG A 232 11.42 -19.12 -2.62
N THR A 233 10.23 -18.51 -2.72
CA THR A 233 8.98 -19.25 -2.97
C THR A 233 8.92 -19.75 -4.41
N SER A 234 8.23 -20.88 -4.61
CA SER A 234 8.15 -21.52 -5.94
C SER A 234 7.38 -20.69 -6.97
N TYR A 235 6.47 -19.83 -6.53
CA TYR A 235 5.65 -19.00 -7.42
C TYR A 235 6.34 -17.67 -7.79
N SER A 236 7.28 -17.18 -6.98
CA SER A 236 7.90 -15.88 -7.25
C SER A 236 8.57 -15.85 -8.61
N SER A 237 8.21 -14.89 -9.44
CA SER A 237 8.99 -14.54 -10.63
C SER A 237 10.35 -13.95 -10.23
N TRP A 238 11.24 -13.81 -11.19
CA TRP A 238 12.62 -13.33 -10.97
C TRP A 238 13.07 -12.50 -12.17
N GLY A 239 14.26 -11.97 -12.09
CA GLY A 239 14.89 -11.26 -13.20
C GLY A 239 15.66 -10.03 -12.77
N GLN A 240 16.06 -9.25 -13.75
CA GLN A 240 16.93 -8.08 -13.59
C GLN A 240 16.25 -6.95 -12.81
N GLY A 241 14.90 -6.94 -12.78
CA GLY A 241 14.10 -5.97 -12.05
C GLY A 241 14.13 -6.14 -10.53
N VAL A 242 14.51 -7.32 -10.01
CA VAL A 242 14.47 -7.59 -8.57
C VAL A 242 15.54 -6.77 -7.84
N ALA A 243 15.09 -5.91 -6.91
CA ALA A 243 15.96 -5.16 -6.02
C ALA A 243 16.15 -5.87 -4.67
N VAL A 244 15.06 -6.33 -4.06
CA VAL A 244 15.09 -7.03 -2.77
C VAL A 244 13.99 -8.11 -2.73
N ALA A 245 14.04 -8.95 -1.71
CA ALA A 245 12.99 -9.92 -1.41
C ALA A 245 12.33 -9.62 -0.05
N ALA A 246 11.08 -10.04 0.11
CA ALA A 246 10.40 -10.05 1.40
C ALA A 246 9.47 -11.26 1.51
N VAL A 247 8.96 -11.54 2.74
CA VAL A 247 8.02 -12.63 2.96
C VAL A 247 6.77 -12.43 2.12
N GLY A 248 6.44 -13.43 1.29
CA GLY A 248 5.29 -13.40 0.37
C GLY A 248 4.08 -14.21 0.85
N GLY A 249 4.03 -14.55 2.13
CA GLY A 249 2.95 -15.34 2.72
C GLY A 249 3.40 -16.74 3.16
N PRO A 250 2.43 -17.63 3.53
CA PRO A 250 0.99 -17.37 3.47
C PRO A 250 0.54 -16.31 4.45
N VAL A 251 -0.47 -15.52 4.08
CA VAL A 251 -1.15 -14.56 4.96
C VAL A 251 -2.63 -14.86 5.00
N THR A 252 -3.25 -14.63 6.14
CA THR A 252 -4.71 -14.74 6.28
C THR A 252 -5.36 -13.45 5.78
N MET A 253 -6.37 -13.59 4.94
CA MET A 253 -7.15 -12.48 4.41
C MET A 253 -8.65 -12.75 4.52
N ARG A 254 -9.44 -11.69 4.49
CA ARG A 254 -10.90 -11.74 4.41
C ARG A 254 -11.34 -11.63 2.95
N GLN A 255 -12.16 -12.56 2.51
CA GLN A 255 -12.73 -12.54 1.16
C GLN A 255 -13.93 -11.60 1.08
N TYR A 256 -13.93 -10.70 0.11
CA TYR A 256 -15.09 -9.89 -0.22
C TYR A 256 -16.00 -10.63 -1.22
N PRO A 257 -17.33 -10.61 -1.12
CA PRO A 257 -18.14 -10.06 -0.01
C PRO A 257 -18.46 -11.08 1.07
N SER A 258 -17.95 -12.30 0.98
CA SER A 258 -18.34 -13.42 1.86
C SER A 258 -17.85 -13.26 3.30
N THR A 259 -16.86 -12.43 3.54
CA THR A 259 -16.16 -12.24 4.82
C THR A 259 -15.42 -13.50 5.35
N SER A 260 -15.37 -14.58 4.58
CA SER A 260 -14.64 -15.79 4.93
C SER A 260 -13.15 -15.54 5.04
N LEU A 261 -12.51 -16.17 6.02
CA LEU A 261 -11.04 -16.12 6.14
C LEU A 261 -10.42 -17.20 5.26
N VAL A 262 -9.47 -16.80 4.45
CA VAL A 262 -8.69 -17.68 3.57
C VAL A 262 -7.22 -17.32 3.65
N GLN A 263 -6.34 -18.23 3.23
CA GLN A 263 -4.93 -17.93 3.07
C GLN A 263 -4.60 -17.58 1.63
N THR A 264 -3.71 -16.61 1.47
CA THR A 264 -3.16 -16.21 0.18
C THR A 264 -1.65 -16.01 0.28
N ASN A 265 -0.99 -15.95 -0.86
CA ASN A 265 0.43 -15.65 -0.99
C ASN A 265 0.69 -14.95 -2.31
N GLY A 266 1.81 -14.27 -2.42
CA GLY A 266 2.21 -13.57 -3.64
C GLY A 266 3.26 -12.51 -3.39
N THR A 267 3.90 -12.08 -4.45
CA THR A 267 4.79 -10.90 -4.42
C THR A 267 3.99 -9.62 -4.11
N SER A 268 2.67 -9.64 -4.32
CA SER A 268 1.75 -8.60 -3.88
C SER A 268 1.60 -8.48 -2.35
N VAL A 269 2.05 -9.49 -1.58
CA VAL A 269 2.25 -9.40 -0.13
C VAL A 269 3.63 -8.83 0.19
N SER A 270 4.65 -9.22 -0.57
CA SER A 270 6.05 -8.80 -0.33
C SER A 270 6.27 -7.30 -0.59
N ALA A 271 5.71 -6.76 -1.67
CA ALA A 271 5.90 -5.35 -2.06
C ALA A 271 5.39 -4.35 -1.00
N PRO A 272 4.16 -4.48 -0.45
CA PRO A 272 3.69 -3.62 0.63
C PRO A 272 4.51 -3.77 1.93
N ILE A 273 5.06 -4.94 2.22
CA ILE A 273 5.97 -5.12 3.37
C ILE A 273 7.20 -4.23 3.22
N VAL A 274 7.84 -4.22 2.04
CA VAL A 274 9.01 -3.36 1.77
C VAL A 274 8.63 -1.89 1.78
N ALA A 275 7.47 -1.52 1.21
CA ALA A 275 6.95 -0.15 1.29
C ALA A 275 6.75 0.31 2.74
N GLY A 276 6.20 -0.56 3.60
CA GLY A 276 6.06 -0.31 5.03
C GLY A 276 7.40 -0.09 5.74
N PHE A 277 8.44 -0.87 5.40
CA PHE A 277 9.78 -0.67 5.95
C PHE A 277 10.40 0.67 5.54
N LEU A 278 10.20 1.05 4.27
CA LEU A 278 10.63 2.36 3.78
C LEU A 278 9.85 3.50 4.43
N ALA A 279 8.56 3.31 4.73
CA ALA A 279 7.77 4.30 5.47
C ALA A 279 8.27 4.46 6.91
N MET A 280 8.57 3.38 7.63
CA MET A 280 9.19 3.43 8.94
C MET A 280 10.57 4.10 8.90
N ALA A 281 11.38 3.82 7.87
CA ALA A 281 12.68 4.45 7.69
C ALA A 281 12.55 5.95 7.43
N ARG A 282 11.60 6.38 6.60
CA ARG A 282 11.32 7.79 6.33
C ARG A 282 10.81 8.53 7.58
N GLN A 283 9.97 7.90 8.40
CA GLN A 283 9.55 8.43 9.69
C GLN A 283 10.76 8.66 10.62
N LYS A 284 11.64 7.67 10.71
CA LYS A 284 12.80 7.74 11.60
C LYS A 284 13.87 8.71 11.13
N TRP A 285 14.07 8.79 9.81
CA TRP A 285 15.13 9.56 9.18
C TRP A 285 14.53 10.60 8.21
N PRO A 286 13.81 11.62 8.73
CA PRO A 286 13.06 12.56 7.89
C PRO A 286 13.95 13.40 6.97
N ASP A 287 15.21 13.60 7.33
CA ASP A 287 16.17 14.37 6.54
C ASP A 287 16.91 13.52 5.49
N ALA A 288 16.74 12.19 5.52
CA ALA A 288 17.36 11.31 4.54
C ALA A 288 16.70 11.48 3.17
N THR A 289 17.52 11.60 2.12
CA THR A 289 17.00 11.61 0.75
C THR A 289 16.45 10.24 0.38
N SER A 290 15.61 10.19 -0.63
CA SER A 290 15.08 8.91 -1.15
C SER A 290 16.21 8.00 -1.67
N ASN A 291 17.27 8.55 -2.24
CA ASN A 291 18.44 7.78 -2.65
C ASN A 291 19.13 7.15 -1.44
N GLN A 292 19.30 7.91 -0.35
CA GLN A 292 19.89 7.39 0.89
C GLN A 292 19.01 6.30 1.53
N LEU A 293 17.68 6.41 1.45
CA LEU A 293 16.77 5.34 1.90
C LEU A 293 16.85 4.10 1.00
N LEU A 294 17.03 4.27 -0.30
CA LEU A 294 17.28 3.15 -1.21
C LEU A 294 18.64 2.50 -0.97
N GLN A 295 19.69 3.29 -0.73
CA GLN A 295 21.00 2.79 -0.30
C GLN A 295 20.88 2.00 1.01
N LEU A 296 20.17 2.56 2.00
CA LEU A 296 19.87 1.88 3.25
C LEU A 296 19.20 0.52 3.00
N LEU A 297 18.15 0.49 2.17
CA LEU A 297 17.43 -0.74 1.85
C LEU A 297 18.37 -1.82 1.29
N VAL A 298 19.16 -1.49 0.26
CA VAL A 298 19.97 -2.49 -0.44
C VAL A 298 21.20 -2.95 0.37
N HIS A 299 21.73 -2.11 1.26
CA HIS A 299 22.90 -2.42 2.08
C HIS A 299 22.58 -3.06 3.44
N THR A 300 21.31 -3.12 3.84
CA THR A 300 20.88 -3.68 5.14
C THR A 300 20.09 -4.97 5.00
N THR A 301 20.07 -5.57 3.81
CA THR A 301 19.42 -6.87 3.55
C THR A 301 20.16 -8.03 4.22
N VAL A 302 19.43 -9.10 4.50
CA VAL A 302 20.02 -10.39 4.85
C VAL A 302 20.40 -11.11 3.55
N ASN A 303 21.68 -11.21 3.29
CA ASN A 303 22.23 -11.84 2.08
C ASN A 303 23.49 -12.62 2.42
N PRO A 304 23.38 -13.93 2.75
CA PRO A 304 24.52 -14.74 3.16
C PRO A 304 25.54 -14.98 2.02
N ASP A 305 25.09 -14.90 0.77
CA ASP A 305 25.96 -15.15 -0.40
C ASP A 305 26.68 -13.89 -0.87
N GLY A 306 26.23 -12.72 -0.40
CA GLY A 306 26.72 -11.40 -0.82
C GLY A 306 26.38 -11.04 -2.28
N GLY A 307 26.43 -9.74 -2.59
CA GLY A 307 26.16 -9.24 -3.94
C GLY A 307 24.69 -9.34 -4.37
N TRP A 308 24.44 -8.95 -5.61
CA TRP A 308 23.10 -9.02 -6.22
C TRP A 308 22.92 -10.35 -6.98
N ASN A 309 21.68 -10.88 -6.92
CA ASN A 309 21.25 -12.00 -7.77
C ASN A 309 19.84 -11.78 -8.30
N GLN A 310 19.49 -12.43 -9.39
CA GLN A 310 18.19 -12.23 -10.07
C GLN A 310 16.97 -12.74 -9.28
N TYR A 311 17.13 -13.50 -8.20
CA TYR A 311 16.03 -14.14 -7.46
C TYR A 311 15.62 -13.35 -6.22
N THR A 312 16.59 -12.80 -5.50
CA THR A 312 16.36 -12.04 -4.26
C THR A 312 16.97 -10.64 -4.29
N GLY A 313 17.49 -10.23 -5.45
CA GLY A 313 18.16 -8.94 -5.58
C GLY A 313 19.38 -8.83 -4.67
N TYR A 314 19.46 -7.77 -3.90
CA TYR A 314 20.48 -7.55 -2.88
C TYR A 314 20.27 -8.40 -1.61
N GLY A 315 19.12 -9.09 -1.50
CA GLY A 315 18.80 -9.98 -0.39
C GLY A 315 17.42 -9.73 0.21
N VAL A 316 17.13 -10.38 1.33
CA VAL A 316 15.86 -10.24 2.07
C VAL A 316 15.89 -8.96 2.89
N ALA A 317 14.91 -8.09 2.70
CA ALA A 317 14.80 -6.82 3.43
C ALA A 317 14.69 -7.06 4.95
N SER A 318 15.43 -6.25 5.74
CA SER A 318 15.49 -6.38 7.19
C SER A 318 15.15 -5.04 7.86
N PRO A 319 13.92 -4.88 8.39
CA PRO A 319 13.55 -3.64 9.08
C PRO A 319 14.41 -3.39 10.32
N ALA A 320 14.81 -4.44 11.04
CA ALA A 320 15.65 -4.31 12.22
C ALA A 320 17.01 -3.68 11.89
N THR A 321 17.67 -4.11 10.81
CA THR A 321 18.93 -3.54 10.37
C THR A 321 18.75 -2.14 9.81
N MET A 322 17.70 -1.90 8.99
CA MET A 322 17.36 -0.57 8.48
C MET A 322 17.16 0.44 9.62
N MET A 323 16.41 0.07 10.66
CA MET A 323 16.15 0.97 11.78
C MET A 323 17.37 1.19 12.69
N ASN A 324 18.42 0.41 12.58
CA ASN A 324 19.65 0.56 13.38
C ASN A 324 20.84 1.13 12.59
N THR A 325 20.64 1.48 11.33
CA THR A 325 21.70 2.00 10.44
C THR A 325 21.35 3.42 10.02
N ASP A 326 22.26 4.37 10.24
CA ASP A 326 22.08 5.76 9.84
C ASP A 326 22.24 5.90 8.31
N PRO A 327 21.21 6.32 7.56
CA PRO A 327 21.30 6.48 6.11
C PRO A 327 22.23 7.60 5.66
N SER A 328 22.58 8.55 6.52
CA SER A 328 23.48 9.67 6.20
C SER A 328 24.90 9.23 5.85
N GLN A 329 25.29 8.01 6.25
CA GLN A 329 26.59 7.42 5.88
C GLN A 329 26.67 7.01 4.39
N TYR A 330 25.52 6.93 3.71
CA TYR A 330 25.46 6.55 2.29
C TYR A 330 25.44 7.77 1.38
N PRO A 331 25.98 7.65 0.16
CA PRO A 331 25.91 8.73 -0.81
C PRO A 331 24.47 8.98 -1.28
N ASP A 332 24.16 10.22 -1.64
CA ASP A 332 22.89 10.58 -2.26
C ASP A 332 22.89 10.22 -3.77
N VAL A 333 23.00 8.92 -4.03
CA VAL A 333 23.01 8.33 -5.38
C VAL A 333 22.05 7.16 -5.39
N ASN A 334 21.15 7.11 -6.39
CA ASN A 334 20.20 6.03 -6.53
C ASN A 334 20.90 4.71 -6.89
N PRO A 335 20.89 3.68 -6.03
CA PRO A 335 21.56 2.40 -6.30
C PRO A 335 20.84 1.58 -7.38
N LEU A 336 19.64 1.98 -7.79
CA LEU A 336 18.80 1.32 -8.81
C LEU A 336 18.73 2.14 -10.11
N ALA A 337 19.58 3.16 -10.28
CA ALA A 337 19.57 4.03 -11.46
C ALA A 337 19.88 3.29 -12.76
N ASP A 338 20.65 2.22 -12.70
CA ASP A 338 20.91 1.33 -13.82
C ASP A 338 20.72 -0.13 -13.36
N LYS A 339 19.72 -0.79 -13.90
CA LYS A 339 19.47 -2.22 -13.67
C LYS A 339 20.09 -3.10 -14.76
N GLY A 340 20.85 -2.49 -15.70
CA GLY A 340 21.42 -3.17 -16.85
C GLY A 340 20.41 -3.47 -17.96
N GLY A 341 20.85 -4.13 -19.01
CA GLY A 341 19.98 -4.57 -20.10
C GLY A 341 19.27 -3.46 -20.88
N GLY A 342 19.64 -2.18 -20.68
CA GLY A 342 18.99 -1.03 -21.28
C GLY A 342 17.74 -0.58 -20.50
N SER A 343 17.74 -0.73 -19.18
CA SER A 343 16.68 -0.21 -18.33
C SER A 343 16.56 1.32 -18.44
N SER A 344 15.35 1.83 -18.33
CA SER A 344 14.99 3.25 -18.48
C SER A 344 14.11 3.67 -17.27
N PRO A 345 14.03 4.95 -16.89
CA PRO A 345 14.81 6.04 -17.46
C PRO A 345 16.29 5.97 -17.11
N THR A 346 17.15 6.36 -18.06
CA THR A 346 18.59 6.53 -17.80
C THR A 346 18.82 7.82 -17.01
N PRO A 347 20.02 7.99 -16.39
CA PRO A 347 20.36 9.26 -15.76
C PRO A 347 20.23 10.47 -16.71
N GLU A 348 20.56 10.29 -17.99
CA GLU A 348 20.42 11.32 -19.02
C GLU A 348 18.96 11.64 -19.34
N GLU A 349 18.07 10.63 -19.36
CA GLU A 349 16.62 10.83 -19.53
C GLU A 349 16.02 11.55 -18.32
N ILE A 350 16.43 11.20 -17.10
CA ILE A 350 16.02 11.92 -15.88
C ILE A 350 16.48 13.39 -15.97
N ALA A 351 17.70 13.65 -16.43
CA ALA A 351 18.18 15.01 -16.64
C ALA A 351 17.35 15.77 -17.70
N GLN A 352 16.95 15.11 -18.79
CA GLN A 352 16.06 15.73 -19.80
C GLN A 352 14.71 16.12 -19.22
N TYR A 353 14.12 15.26 -18.34
CA TYR A 353 12.89 15.59 -17.63
C TYR A 353 13.10 16.82 -16.71
N VAL A 354 14.13 16.81 -15.87
CA VAL A 354 14.46 17.91 -14.95
C VAL A 354 14.78 19.21 -15.69
N ASP A 355 15.49 19.13 -16.81
CA ASP A 355 15.80 20.28 -17.67
C ASP A 355 14.55 20.81 -18.41
N GLY A 356 13.45 20.10 -18.41
CA GLY A 356 12.20 20.52 -19.06
C GLY A 356 12.26 20.51 -20.58
N VAL A 357 13.07 19.64 -21.19
CA VAL A 357 13.20 19.57 -22.65
C VAL A 357 12.36 18.50 -23.31
N VAL A 358 11.69 17.67 -22.50
CA VAL A 358 10.77 16.64 -22.99
C VAL A 358 9.48 17.30 -23.49
N PRO A 359 8.94 16.92 -24.67
CA PRO A 359 7.69 17.47 -25.16
C PRO A 359 6.54 17.28 -24.15
N PRO A 360 5.76 18.34 -23.83
CA PRO A 360 4.66 18.25 -22.86
C PRO A 360 3.59 17.19 -23.19
N ALA A 361 3.44 16.84 -24.44
CA ALA A 361 2.53 15.78 -24.89
C ALA A 361 2.90 14.38 -24.33
N GLU A 362 4.16 14.17 -23.96
CA GLU A 362 4.65 12.94 -23.35
C GLU A 362 4.57 12.95 -21.81
N ILE A 363 4.31 14.12 -21.21
CA ILE A 363 4.23 14.31 -19.74
C ILE A 363 2.77 14.32 -19.32
N VAL A 364 2.20 13.15 -19.18
CA VAL A 364 0.77 12.97 -18.90
C VAL A 364 0.47 13.21 -17.42
N PHE A 365 -0.52 14.05 -17.11
CA PHE A 365 -1.03 14.33 -15.77
C PHE A 365 -0.02 14.87 -14.75
N ASP A 366 1.16 15.31 -15.18
CA ASP A 366 2.13 15.98 -14.31
C ASP A 366 1.75 17.47 -14.14
N ASN A 367 1.38 17.84 -12.90
CA ASN A 367 0.99 19.21 -12.56
C ASN A 367 2.18 20.13 -12.23
N SER A 368 3.39 19.60 -12.22
CA SER A 368 4.61 20.33 -11.85
C SER A 368 5.57 20.56 -13.02
N TYR A 369 5.31 19.92 -14.17
CA TYR A 369 6.24 19.96 -15.30
C TYR A 369 6.36 21.35 -15.92
N THR A 370 7.59 21.82 -16.06
CA THR A 370 7.91 23.10 -16.67
C THR A 370 8.70 22.90 -17.95
N TYR A 371 8.08 23.19 -19.10
CA TYR A 371 8.75 23.11 -20.39
C TYR A 371 9.74 24.25 -20.58
N ARG A 372 10.96 23.92 -20.98
CA ARG A 372 12.07 24.85 -21.23
C ARG A 372 12.75 24.57 -22.54
N GLY A 373 12.13 23.76 -23.41
CA GLY A 373 12.65 23.47 -24.74
C GLY A 373 12.60 24.65 -25.72
N LEU A 374 13.20 24.45 -26.89
CA LEU A 374 13.25 25.49 -27.93
C LEU A 374 12.09 25.43 -28.93
N ASP A 375 11.36 24.32 -28.96
CA ASP A 375 10.25 24.13 -29.90
C ASP A 375 8.92 24.52 -29.24
N GLU A 376 8.50 25.74 -29.45
CA GLU A 376 7.25 26.30 -28.93
C GLU A 376 6.01 25.71 -29.61
N SER A 377 6.15 25.07 -30.77
CA SER A 377 5.00 24.45 -31.50
C SER A 377 4.38 23.30 -30.73
N VAL A 378 5.13 22.59 -29.87
CA VAL A 378 4.65 21.50 -29.04
C VAL A 378 3.69 21.95 -27.92
N LEU A 379 3.68 23.24 -27.58
CA LEU A 379 2.81 23.78 -26.52
C LEU A 379 1.33 23.78 -26.91
N GLY A 380 1.04 23.89 -28.19
CA GLY A 380 -0.33 23.86 -28.73
C GLY A 380 -0.88 22.47 -28.96
N ALA A 381 -0.02 21.44 -28.94
CA ALA A 381 -0.37 20.06 -29.24
C ALA A 381 -0.43 19.17 -27.99
N THR A 382 -0.37 19.75 -26.80
CA THR A 382 -0.35 18.98 -25.56
C THR A 382 -1.68 18.29 -25.27
N THR A 383 -1.60 17.03 -24.85
CA THR A 383 -2.71 16.27 -24.26
C THR A 383 -2.71 16.34 -22.74
N ASN A 384 -1.68 16.94 -22.13
CA ASN A 384 -1.61 17.13 -20.69
C ASN A 384 -2.76 18.03 -20.22
N PRO A 385 -3.62 17.57 -19.30
CA PRO A 385 -4.74 18.35 -18.77
C PRO A 385 -4.32 19.53 -17.88
N TYR A 386 -3.07 19.55 -17.43
CA TYR A 386 -2.52 20.66 -16.63
C TYR A 386 -1.91 21.73 -17.53
N PRO A 387 -1.99 23.00 -17.12
CA PRO A 387 -1.33 24.08 -17.86
C PRO A 387 0.18 23.84 -17.94
N THR A 388 0.72 23.97 -19.15
CA THR A 388 2.17 23.92 -19.32
C THR A 388 2.81 25.20 -18.80
N HIS A 389 3.71 25.07 -17.86
CA HIS A 389 4.49 26.19 -17.34
C HIS A 389 5.73 26.41 -18.20
N LEU A 390 5.94 27.65 -18.64
CA LEU A 390 7.17 28.03 -19.32
C LEU A 390 8.22 28.45 -18.30
N GLY A 391 9.36 27.76 -18.33
CA GLY A 391 10.49 28.06 -17.45
C GLY A 391 11.52 28.92 -18.14
N THR A 392 12.37 29.57 -17.34
CA THR A 392 13.59 30.19 -17.82
C THR A 392 14.74 29.20 -17.79
N SER A 393 15.33 28.89 -18.96
CA SER A 393 16.57 28.13 -19.01
C SER A 393 17.52 28.80 -20.01
N PRO A 394 18.84 28.61 -19.86
CA PRO A 394 19.78 29.08 -20.89
C PRO A 394 19.47 28.54 -22.30
N ARG A 395 18.90 27.30 -22.37
CA ARG A 395 18.47 26.69 -23.63
C ARG A 395 17.26 27.41 -24.23
N TYR A 396 16.29 27.81 -23.42
CA TYR A 396 15.10 28.53 -23.87
C TYR A 396 15.42 29.95 -24.36
N HIS A 397 16.41 30.59 -23.75
CA HIS A 397 16.83 31.95 -24.07
C HIS A 397 18.04 32.04 -25.00
N ALA A 398 18.61 30.92 -25.43
CA ALA A 398 19.77 30.86 -26.33
C ALA A 398 19.41 31.00 -27.82
N LYS A 399 18.29 31.69 -28.16
CA LYS A 399 17.93 32.03 -29.55
C LYS A 399 18.73 33.18 -30.07
#